data_c336475c946b4de3fe7cd922f3d58412
#
_entry.id   c336475c946b4de3fe7cd922f3d58412
#
_cell.length_a   1.000
_cell.length_b   1.000
_cell.length_c   1.000
_cell.angle_alpha   90.00
_cell.angle_beta   90.00
_cell.angle_gamma   90.00
#
_symmetry.space_group_name_H-M   'P 1'
#
loop_
_entity.id
_entity.type
_entity.pdbx_description
1 polymer ?
#
loop_
_entity_poly.entity_id
_entity_poly.type
_entity_poly.pdbx_seq_one_letter_code
_entity_poly.pdbx_strand_id
1 'polypeptide(L)'
;ISPFKSKHPKAIIKSILRIPDKIKRNLKFQSFRKENTICSGQCKSEDSFEKTCNSFEKIIVGSDQVWNYNLTEHDMHYFLPGIDDSVEKIAYAASTGGADFLTDESTEMIQCLQRFKDISVRESASKEALNQRLKEKKIEIVLDPVFLTTKNDWLHLAAKPVKKDYILFFKMGYSKTSESALEFAKKLSKETGYELLMLWDQETWFKYRDVKHIGAVGPAEFLQWIAG
;
A
#
# COMPACT_ATOMS: atom_id res chain seq x y z
N ILE A 1 7.78 1.90 12.63
CA ILE A 1 8.09 0.86 13.63
C ILE A 1 9.42 1.24 14.27
N SER A 2 9.42 1.47 15.59
CA SER A 2 10.62 1.82 16.35
C SER A 2 11.67 0.69 16.25
N PRO A 3 12.96 0.99 15.99
CA PRO A 3 14.03 -0.02 15.91
C PRO A 3 14.28 -0.78 17.22
N PHE A 4 13.65 -0.37 18.32
CA PHE A 4 13.89 -0.89 19.66
C PHE A 4 12.86 -1.91 20.18
N LYS A 5 11.91 -2.37 19.32
CA LYS A 5 10.92 -3.40 19.74
C LYS A 5 11.49 -4.82 19.91
N SER A 6 12.72 -5.10 19.47
CA SER A 6 13.34 -6.43 19.61
C SER A 6 14.38 -6.46 20.72
N LYS A 7 14.23 -7.37 21.69
CA LYS A 7 15.19 -7.61 22.79
C LYS A 7 16.46 -8.38 22.34
N HIS A 8 16.57 -8.80 21.07
CA HIS A 8 17.72 -9.56 20.58
C HIS A 8 18.84 -8.65 20.05
N PRO A 9 20.09 -8.73 20.59
CA PRO A 9 21.21 -7.87 20.17
C PRO A 9 21.50 -7.89 18.66
N LYS A 10 21.41 -9.06 18.04
CA LYS A 10 21.59 -9.20 16.58
C LYS A 10 20.53 -8.45 15.75
N ALA A 11 19.30 -8.32 16.23
CA ALA A 11 18.26 -7.56 15.57
C ALA A 11 18.46 -6.06 15.69
N ILE A 12 19.00 -5.61 16.83
CA ILE A 12 19.35 -4.20 17.06
C ILE A 12 20.48 -3.77 16.11
N ILE A 13 21.57 -4.54 16.03
CA ILE A 13 22.69 -4.27 15.12
C ILE A 13 22.20 -4.22 13.67
N LYS A 14 21.38 -5.18 13.25
CA LYS A 14 20.76 -5.19 11.92
C LYS A 14 19.90 -3.95 11.66
N SER A 15 19.17 -3.48 12.65
CA SER A 15 18.35 -2.27 12.52
C SER A 15 19.21 -1.01 12.36
N ILE A 16 20.32 -0.92 13.10
CA ILE A 16 21.25 0.22 13.02
C ILE A 16 21.93 0.29 11.65
N LEU A 17 22.41 -0.83 11.12
CA LEU A 17 23.06 -0.89 9.79
C LEU A 17 22.12 -0.47 8.64
N ARG A 18 20.81 -0.45 8.87
CA ARG A 18 19.79 -0.09 7.86
C ARG A 18 19.29 1.34 7.95
N ILE A 19 19.67 2.06 8.98
CA ILE A 19 19.24 3.46 9.16
C ILE A 19 19.50 4.29 7.89
N PRO A 20 20.70 4.22 7.26
CA PRO A 20 20.97 4.98 6.05
C PRO A 20 20.02 4.66 4.89
N ASP A 21 19.73 3.40 4.65
CA ASP A 21 18.82 2.99 3.57
C ASP A 21 17.36 3.39 3.83
N LYS A 22 16.91 3.29 5.08
CA LYS A 22 15.59 3.76 5.50
C LYS A 22 15.45 5.27 5.31
N ILE A 23 16.44 6.03 5.74
CA ILE A 23 16.45 7.49 5.58
C ILE A 23 16.42 7.84 4.09
N LYS A 24 17.31 7.24 3.29
CA LYS A 24 17.36 7.48 1.84
C LYS A 24 16.06 7.14 1.14
N ARG A 25 15.44 6.00 1.49
CA ARG A 25 14.13 5.61 0.97
C ARG A 25 13.06 6.63 1.35
N ASN A 26 12.98 7.00 2.62
CA ASN A 26 11.99 7.97 3.10
C ASN A 26 12.14 9.33 2.40
N LEU A 27 13.35 9.81 2.20
CA LEU A 27 13.60 11.05 1.47
C LEU A 27 13.10 10.96 0.03
N LYS A 28 13.32 9.84 -0.67
CA LYS A 28 12.82 9.61 -2.03
C LYS A 28 11.29 9.59 -2.07
N PHE A 29 10.63 8.94 -1.09
CA PHE A 29 9.17 8.95 -1.00
C PHE A 29 8.61 10.35 -0.71
N GLN A 30 9.28 11.12 0.16
CA GLN A 30 8.87 12.49 0.45
C GLN A 30 9.04 13.41 -0.77
N SER A 31 10.18 13.31 -1.48
CA SER A 31 10.42 14.06 -2.71
C SER A 31 9.36 13.72 -3.76
N PHE A 32 9.15 12.44 -4.03
CA PHE A 32 8.17 11.99 -5.01
C PHE A 32 6.75 12.49 -4.69
N ARG A 33 6.34 12.41 -3.42
CA ARG A 33 5.03 12.97 -3.01
C ARG A 33 4.97 14.48 -3.22
N LYS A 34 5.99 15.22 -2.80
CA LYS A 34 6.04 16.67 -2.95
C LYS A 34 5.95 17.12 -4.42
N GLU A 35 6.54 16.34 -5.32
CA GLU A 35 6.59 16.65 -6.75
C GLU A 35 5.32 16.22 -7.50
N ASN A 36 4.65 15.17 -7.05
CA ASN A 36 3.58 14.52 -7.81
C ASN A 36 2.20 14.55 -7.12
N THR A 37 2.09 15.07 -5.89
CA THR A 37 0.82 15.15 -5.18
C THR A 37 0.62 16.50 -4.52
N ILE A 38 -0.64 16.92 -4.43
CA ILE A 38 -1.03 18.09 -3.65
C ILE A 38 -1.51 17.57 -2.29
N CYS A 39 -0.91 18.05 -1.22
CA CYS A 39 -1.26 17.65 0.14
C CYS A 39 -1.81 18.84 0.92
N SER A 40 -2.90 18.63 1.66
CA SER A 40 -3.53 19.64 2.52
C SER A 40 -2.71 19.96 3.79
N GLY A 41 -1.65 19.21 4.05
CA GLY A 41 -0.91 19.28 5.30
C GLY A 41 -1.29 18.15 6.26
N GLN A 42 -0.64 18.10 7.41
CA GLN A 42 -0.87 17.07 8.41
C GLN A 42 -1.96 17.51 9.39
N CYS A 43 -3.04 16.75 9.47
CA CYS A 43 -4.01 16.88 10.54
C CYS A 43 -3.44 16.28 11.84
N LYS A 44 -3.45 17.06 12.93
CA LYS A 44 -2.86 16.67 14.22
C LYS A 44 -3.89 16.34 15.29
N SER A 45 -5.18 16.55 15.02
CA SER A 45 -6.29 16.29 15.89
C SER A 45 -7.53 15.96 15.07
N GLU A 46 -8.53 15.36 15.69
CA GLU A 46 -9.85 15.12 15.10
C GLU A 46 -10.45 16.41 14.53
N ASP A 47 -10.47 17.49 15.31
CA ASP A 47 -10.99 18.80 14.86
C ASP A 47 -10.26 19.31 13.60
N SER A 48 -8.94 19.12 13.50
CA SER A 48 -8.19 19.54 12.32
C SER A 48 -8.48 18.66 11.11
N PHE A 49 -8.74 17.38 11.31
CA PHE A 49 -9.16 16.44 10.28
C PHE A 49 -10.57 16.79 9.77
N GLU A 50 -11.53 16.90 10.66
CA GLU A 50 -12.91 17.28 10.31
C GLU A 50 -12.97 18.62 9.58
N LYS A 51 -12.30 19.65 10.10
CA LYS A 51 -12.23 20.98 9.46
C LYS A 51 -11.62 20.91 8.06
N THR A 52 -10.57 20.13 7.88
CA THR A 52 -9.94 19.95 6.59
C THR A 52 -10.87 19.21 5.63
N CYS A 53 -11.46 18.10 6.05
CA CYS A 53 -12.38 17.33 5.23
C CYS A 53 -13.63 18.13 4.85
N ASN A 54 -14.22 18.87 5.80
CA ASN A 54 -15.42 19.69 5.58
C ASN A 54 -15.15 20.92 4.68
N SER A 55 -13.88 21.22 4.34
CA SER A 55 -13.55 22.24 3.35
C SER A 55 -13.65 21.77 1.89
N PHE A 56 -13.88 20.48 1.66
CA PHE A 56 -14.05 19.92 0.32
C PHE A 56 -15.53 19.63 0.02
N GLU A 57 -15.91 19.74 -1.23
CA GLU A 57 -17.24 19.33 -1.70
C GLU A 57 -17.37 17.79 -1.79
N LYS A 58 -16.23 17.13 -2.03
CA LYS A 58 -16.17 15.69 -2.26
C LYS A 58 -14.88 15.08 -1.71
N ILE A 59 -15.00 13.91 -1.09
CA ILE A 59 -13.88 13.10 -0.61
C ILE A 59 -13.96 11.70 -1.22
N ILE A 60 -12.82 11.23 -1.73
CA ILE A 60 -12.67 9.87 -2.24
C ILE A 60 -11.74 9.10 -1.30
N VAL A 61 -12.23 7.98 -0.76
CA VAL A 61 -11.47 7.07 0.08
C VAL A 61 -11.04 5.85 -0.73
N GLY A 62 -9.80 5.46 -0.63
CA GLY A 62 -9.23 4.31 -1.35
C GLY A 62 -8.18 4.77 -2.38
N SER A 63 -7.56 3.89 -3.11
CA SER A 63 -7.77 2.43 -3.06
C SER A 63 -7.05 1.78 -1.86
N ASP A 64 -6.59 0.51 -2.06
CA ASP A 64 -5.87 -0.29 -1.08
C ASP A 64 -6.72 -0.77 0.11
N GLN A 65 -6.08 -1.47 1.04
CA GLN A 65 -6.72 -2.09 2.20
C GLN A 65 -7.04 -1.07 3.32
N VAL A 66 -7.60 0.07 2.93
CA VAL A 66 -7.95 1.16 3.85
C VAL A 66 -9.02 0.77 4.86
N TRP A 67 -9.78 -0.28 4.59
CA TRP A 67 -10.78 -0.85 5.49
C TRP A 67 -10.34 -2.17 6.14
N ASN A 68 -9.08 -2.55 6.00
CA ASN A 68 -8.52 -3.66 6.76
C ASN A 68 -8.13 -3.17 8.16
N TYR A 69 -8.99 -3.44 9.11
CA TYR A 69 -8.90 -2.96 10.48
C TYR A 69 -7.59 -3.34 11.17
N ASN A 70 -7.08 -4.55 10.88
CA ASN A 70 -5.81 -5.01 11.44
C ASN A 70 -4.60 -4.29 10.83
N LEU A 71 -4.69 -3.89 9.55
CA LEU A 71 -3.61 -3.20 8.85
C LEU A 71 -3.56 -1.71 9.17
N THR A 72 -4.73 -1.09 9.32
CA THR A 72 -4.87 0.34 9.64
C THR A 72 -4.76 0.64 11.12
N GLU A 73 -4.47 -0.36 11.96
CA GLU A 73 -4.38 -0.20 13.43
C GLU A 73 -5.67 0.41 14.04
N HIS A 74 -6.82 0.04 13.48
CA HIS A 74 -8.15 0.52 13.88
C HIS A 74 -8.39 2.03 13.59
N ASP A 75 -7.72 2.58 12.59
CA ASP A 75 -7.87 3.97 12.19
C ASP A 75 -9.24 4.22 11.53
N MET A 76 -10.12 4.93 12.24
CA MET A 76 -11.47 5.26 11.78
C MET A 76 -11.51 6.37 10.71
N HIS A 77 -10.44 7.13 10.50
CA HIS A 77 -10.43 8.23 9.53
C HIS A 77 -10.75 7.79 8.10
N TYR A 78 -10.45 6.53 7.75
CA TYR A 78 -10.82 5.95 6.45
C TYR A 78 -12.33 5.70 6.27
N PHE A 79 -13.12 5.86 7.35
CA PHE A 79 -14.58 5.78 7.32
C PHE A 79 -15.23 7.16 7.37
N LEU A 80 -14.44 8.24 7.50
CA LEU A 80 -14.88 9.63 7.55
C LEU A 80 -15.90 9.91 8.67
N PRO A 81 -15.63 9.52 9.93
CA PRO A 81 -16.48 9.88 11.05
C PRO A 81 -16.52 11.40 11.22
N GLY A 82 -17.60 11.95 11.74
CA GLY A 82 -17.72 13.40 12.01
C GLY A 82 -17.82 14.33 10.78
N ILE A 83 -17.62 13.81 9.57
CA ILE A 83 -17.65 14.65 8.35
C ILE A 83 -19.11 14.95 7.96
N ASP A 84 -19.40 16.21 7.64
CA ASP A 84 -20.74 16.71 7.31
C ASP A 84 -21.38 15.94 6.14
N ASP A 85 -22.71 15.85 6.14
CA ASP A 85 -23.46 15.19 5.06
C ASP A 85 -23.48 16.01 3.77
N SER A 86 -23.16 17.29 3.84
CA SER A 86 -22.95 18.14 2.66
C SER A 86 -21.73 17.76 1.85
N VAL A 87 -20.75 17.09 2.47
CA VAL A 87 -19.56 16.56 1.76
C VAL A 87 -19.89 15.21 1.13
N GLU A 88 -19.81 15.13 -0.16
CA GLU A 88 -20.02 13.88 -0.92
C GLU A 88 -18.89 12.88 -0.61
N LYS A 89 -19.22 11.72 -0.03
CA LYS A 89 -18.28 10.66 0.33
C LYS A 89 -18.35 9.53 -0.68
N ILE A 90 -17.23 9.19 -1.29
CA ILE A 90 -17.11 8.11 -2.29
C ILE A 90 -16.00 7.16 -1.85
N ALA A 91 -16.23 5.86 -2.03
CA ALA A 91 -15.16 4.88 -1.92
C ALA A 91 -14.82 4.32 -3.30
N TYR A 92 -13.54 4.40 -3.68
CA TYR A 92 -13.06 3.88 -4.96
C TYR A 92 -12.04 2.77 -4.76
N ALA A 93 -12.37 1.56 -5.23
CA ALA A 93 -11.51 0.38 -5.16
C ALA A 93 -10.97 0.09 -3.74
N ALA A 94 -11.74 0.43 -2.70
CA ALA A 94 -11.35 0.16 -1.31
C ALA A 94 -11.35 -1.34 -1.03
N SER A 95 -10.55 -1.79 -0.08
CA SER A 95 -10.46 -3.19 0.29
C SER A 95 -10.55 -3.40 1.79
N THR A 96 -11.27 -4.45 2.20
CA THR A 96 -11.35 -4.91 3.59
C THR A 96 -10.20 -5.86 3.96
N GLY A 97 -9.41 -6.30 3.00
CA GLY A 97 -8.34 -7.27 3.19
C GLY A 97 -8.81 -8.71 3.46
N GLY A 98 -10.11 -8.96 3.49
CA GLY A 98 -10.70 -10.29 3.71
C GLY A 98 -12.09 -10.24 4.33
N ALA A 99 -12.71 -11.41 4.50
CA ALA A 99 -14.07 -11.54 5.00
C ALA A 99 -14.24 -11.25 6.51
N ASP A 100 -13.17 -11.34 7.28
CA ASP A 100 -13.18 -11.17 8.75
C ASP A 100 -13.36 -9.70 9.20
N PHE A 101 -13.54 -8.80 8.26
CA PHE A 101 -13.73 -7.37 8.50
C PHE A 101 -14.98 -7.06 9.35
N LEU A 102 -16.05 -7.83 9.19
CA LEU A 102 -17.34 -7.53 9.79
C LEU A 102 -17.59 -8.34 11.07
N THR A 103 -17.00 -7.88 12.16
CA THR A 103 -17.34 -8.33 13.53
C THR A 103 -18.49 -7.53 14.11
N ASP A 104 -19.03 -7.93 15.26
CA ASP A 104 -20.09 -7.16 15.97
C ASP A 104 -19.60 -5.76 16.39
N GLU A 105 -18.28 -5.57 16.53
CA GLU A 105 -17.63 -4.29 16.86
C GLU A 105 -17.63 -3.30 15.69
N SER A 106 -18.02 -3.73 14.48
CA SER A 106 -17.99 -2.91 13.25
C SER A 106 -19.22 -1.98 13.09
N THR A 107 -20.07 -1.83 14.10
CA THR A 107 -21.33 -1.06 13.96
C THR A 107 -21.09 0.39 13.57
N GLU A 108 -20.13 1.07 14.18
CA GLU A 108 -19.78 2.46 13.85
C GLU A 108 -19.23 2.59 12.41
N MET A 109 -18.38 1.67 11.99
CA MET A 109 -17.88 1.63 10.60
C MET A 109 -19.01 1.51 9.59
N ILE A 110 -19.99 0.65 9.87
CA ILE A 110 -21.16 0.47 9.00
C ILE A 110 -22.03 1.73 8.97
N GLN A 111 -22.24 2.40 10.10
CA GLN A 111 -22.94 3.69 10.15
C GLN A 111 -22.24 4.76 9.30
N CYS A 112 -20.92 4.84 9.38
CA CYS A 112 -20.15 5.73 8.53
C CYS A 112 -20.31 5.37 7.03
N LEU A 113 -20.19 4.10 6.67
CA LEU A 113 -20.30 3.64 5.28
C LEU A 113 -21.72 3.85 4.69
N GLN A 114 -22.77 3.84 5.53
CA GLN A 114 -24.11 4.19 5.08
C GLN A 114 -24.21 5.62 4.54
N ARG A 115 -23.33 6.53 4.99
CA ARG A 115 -23.27 7.92 4.56
C ARG A 115 -22.48 8.14 3.26
N PHE A 116 -21.79 7.10 2.76
CA PHE A 116 -21.12 7.19 1.45
C PHE A 116 -22.18 7.16 0.35
N LYS A 117 -22.02 8.04 -0.64
CA LYS A 117 -22.89 8.09 -1.82
C LYS A 117 -22.68 6.86 -2.69
N ASP A 118 -21.44 6.58 -3.04
CA ASP A 118 -21.04 5.47 -3.88
C ASP A 118 -19.94 4.65 -3.21
N ILE A 119 -20.03 3.34 -3.31
CA ILE A 119 -19.04 2.41 -2.77
C ILE A 119 -18.60 1.46 -3.87
N SER A 120 -17.32 1.49 -4.20
CA SER A 120 -16.69 0.45 -5.00
C SER A 120 -15.51 -0.18 -4.28
N VAL A 121 -15.34 -1.47 -4.51
CA VAL A 121 -14.30 -2.30 -3.88
C VAL A 121 -13.48 -3.01 -4.94
N ARG A 122 -12.29 -3.48 -4.55
CA ARG A 122 -11.36 -4.11 -5.46
C ARG A 122 -11.59 -5.62 -5.59
N GLU A 123 -12.13 -6.28 -4.57
CA GLU A 123 -12.28 -7.73 -4.51
C GLU A 123 -13.74 -8.17 -4.23
N SER A 124 -14.10 -9.34 -4.76
CA SER A 124 -15.40 -9.96 -4.51
C SER A 124 -15.64 -10.24 -3.02
N ALA A 125 -14.62 -10.69 -2.29
CA ALA A 125 -14.72 -10.94 -0.86
C ALA A 125 -15.11 -9.67 -0.07
N SER A 126 -14.56 -8.52 -0.42
CA SER A 126 -14.94 -7.22 0.18
C SER A 126 -16.39 -6.86 -0.14
N LYS A 127 -16.84 -7.09 -1.39
CA LYS A 127 -18.23 -6.86 -1.80
C LYS A 127 -19.19 -7.75 -1.04
N GLU A 128 -18.90 -9.03 -0.93
CA GLU A 128 -19.72 -10.00 -0.21
C GLU A 128 -19.87 -9.64 1.27
N ALA A 129 -18.74 -9.30 1.92
CA ALA A 129 -18.73 -8.88 3.32
C ALA A 129 -19.58 -7.61 3.55
N LEU A 130 -19.43 -6.60 2.71
CA LEU A 130 -20.18 -5.35 2.84
C LEU A 130 -21.67 -5.51 2.51
N ASN A 131 -22.05 -6.30 1.51
CA ASN A 131 -23.44 -6.57 1.14
C ASN A 131 -24.25 -7.22 2.27
N GLN A 132 -23.60 -7.97 3.17
CA GLN A 132 -24.27 -8.55 4.33
C GLN A 132 -24.79 -7.49 5.30
N ARG A 133 -24.16 -6.33 5.37
CA ARG A 133 -24.44 -5.27 6.35
C ARG A 133 -25.02 -3.99 5.71
N LEU A 134 -24.70 -3.72 4.45
CA LEU A 134 -25.12 -2.53 3.69
C LEU A 134 -26.14 -2.91 2.61
N LYS A 135 -27.24 -3.53 3.01
CA LYS A 135 -28.24 -4.12 2.09
C LYS A 135 -28.86 -3.11 1.09
N GLU A 136 -28.96 -1.84 1.52
CA GLU A 136 -29.54 -0.76 0.71
C GLU A 136 -28.51 -0.09 -0.24
N LYS A 137 -27.24 -0.45 -0.13
CA LYS A 137 -26.16 0.11 -0.94
C LYS A 137 -25.80 -0.80 -2.10
N LYS A 138 -25.69 -0.21 -3.28
CA LYS A 138 -25.10 -0.89 -4.44
C LYS A 138 -23.59 -0.83 -4.31
N ILE A 139 -22.94 -2.00 -4.17
CA ILE A 139 -21.49 -2.10 -4.08
C ILE A 139 -20.98 -2.67 -5.40
N GLU A 140 -20.10 -1.90 -6.06
CA GLU A 140 -19.50 -2.28 -7.34
C GLU A 140 -18.11 -2.86 -7.15
N ILE A 141 -17.71 -3.75 -8.05
CA ILE A 141 -16.30 -4.19 -8.15
C ILE A 141 -15.66 -3.41 -9.28
N VAL A 142 -14.53 -2.77 -8.98
CA VAL A 142 -13.77 -1.99 -9.95
C VAL A 142 -12.29 -2.36 -9.89
N LEU A 143 -11.56 -2.04 -10.94
CA LEU A 143 -10.10 -2.22 -10.95
C LEU A 143 -9.40 -1.20 -10.04
N ASP A 144 -8.23 -1.57 -9.56
CA ASP A 144 -7.36 -0.64 -8.84
C ASP A 144 -7.06 0.59 -9.71
N PRO A 145 -7.02 1.82 -9.13
CA PRO A 145 -6.79 3.05 -9.89
C PRO A 145 -5.48 3.07 -10.68
N VAL A 146 -4.54 2.19 -10.41
CA VAL A 146 -3.33 2.04 -11.23
C VAL A 146 -3.64 1.75 -12.69
N PHE A 147 -4.81 1.18 -12.99
CA PHE A 147 -5.27 0.90 -14.35
C PHE A 147 -6.04 2.05 -15.01
N LEU A 148 -6.26 3.16 -14.30
CA LEU A 148 -6.89 4.36 -14.88
C LEU A 148 -5.91 5.18 -15.71
N THR A 149 -4.61 4.91 -15.58
CA THR A 149 -3.54 5.59 -16.31
C THR A 149 -2.90 4.67 -17.34
N THR A 150 -2.30 5.25 -18.35
CA THR A 150 -1.63 4.51 -19.41
C THR A 150 -0.19 4.10 -19.02
N LYS A 151 0.38 3.14 -19.75
CA LYS A 151 1.81 2.80 -19.62
C LYS A 151 2.70 4.04 -19.78
N ASN A 152 2.38 4.93 -20.71
CA ASN A 152 3.19 6.13 -20.96
C ASN A 152 3.17 7.08 -19.76
N ASP A 153 2.02 7.24 -19.09
CA ASP A 153 1.91 8.08 -17.90
C ASP A 153 2.82 7.54 -16.79
N TRP A 154 2.81 6.21 -16.57
CA TRP A 154 3.71 5.58 -15.60
C TRP A 154 5.19 5.73 -15.97
N LEU A 155 5.53 5.63 -17.28
CA LEU A 155 6.90 5.80 -17.74
C LEU A 155 7.41 7.24 -17.57
N HIS A 156 6.54 8.24 -17.62
CA HIS A 156 6.91 9.64 -17.32
C HIS A 156 7.31 9.84 -15.84
N LEU A 157 6.74 9.04 -14.93
CA LEU A 157 7.07 9.07 -13.51
C LEU A 157 8.29 8.20 -13.16
N ALA A 158 8.65 7.27 -14.05
CA ALA A 158 9.76 6.38 -13.84
C ALA A 158 11.10 7.09 -14.03
N ALA A 159 12.10 6.72 -13.23
CA ALA A 159 13.47 7.02 -13.59
C ALA A 159 13.88 6.25 -14.86
N LYS A 160 15.01 6.64 -15.52
CA LYS A 160 15.44 5.97 -16.74
C LYS A 160 15.72 4.49 -16.50
N PRO A 161 15.27 3.57 -17.37
CA PRO A 161 15.60 2.14 -17.28
C PRO A 161 17.11 1.92 -17.18
N VAL A 162 17.54 1.07 -16.26
CA VAL A 162 18.97 0.87 -15.97
C VAL A 162 19.54 -0.31 -16.76
N LYS A 163 18.74 -1.34 -16.96
CA LYS A 163 19.21 -2.62 -17.53
C LYS A 163 18.04 -3.32 -18.21
N LYS A 164 18.36 -4.09 -19.24
CA LYS A 164 17.47 -5.12 -19.82
C LYS A 164 18.01 -6.47 -19.38
N ASP A 165 17.36 -7.56 -19.51
CA ASP A 165 17.85 -8.92 -19.23
C ASP A 165 18.09 -9.22 -17.73
N TYR A 166 17.08 -9.01 -16.89
CA TYR A 166 17.06 -9.45 -15.51
C TYR A 166 15.73 -10.07 -15.14
N ILE A 167 15.72 -10.80 -14.05
CA ILE A 167 14.53 -11.27 -13.36
C ILE A 167 14.35 -10.42 -12.11
N LEU A 168 13.26 -9.65 -12.03
CA LEU A 168 12.93 -8.85 -10.86
C LEU A 168 12.05 -9.64 -9.92
N PHE A 169 12.53 -9.93 -8.73
CA PHE A 169 11.76 -10.56 -7.67
C PHE A 169 11.42 -9.54 -6.59
N PHE A 170 10.14 -9.17 -6.53
CA PHE A 170 9.64 -8.28 -5.49
C PHE A 170 9.01 -9.10 -4.36
N LYS A 171 9.69 -9.12 -3.20
CA LYS A 171 9.25 -9.90 -2.03
C LYS A 171 8.44 -9.02 -1.09
N MET A 172 7.16 -9.34 -0.92
CA MET A 172 6.28 -8.75 0.08
C MET A 172 6.06 -9.74 1.23
N GLY A 173 6.51 -9.36 2.43
CA GLY A 173 6.30 -10.14 3.65
C GLY A 173 7.03 -11.50 3.70
N TYR A 174 6.69 -12.28 4.74
CA TYR A 174 7.23 -13.62 4.98
C TYR A 174 6.12 -14.66 4.87
N SER A 175 6.21 -15.52 3.87
CA SER A 175 5.33 -16.68 3.76
C SER A 175 6.10 -17.85 3.15
N LYS A 176 5.61 -19.07 3.34
CA LYS A 176 6.15 -20.27 2.67
C LYS A 176 6.05 -20.11 1.14
N THR A 177 4.97 -19.51 0.67
CA THR A 177 4.76 -19.23 -0.75
C THR A 177 5.84 -18.30 -1.33
N SER A 178 6.25 -17.25 -0.59
CA SER A 178 7.33 -16.38 -1.07
C SER A 178 8.71 -17.04 -1.09
N GLU A 179 8.96 -18.03 -0.23
CA GLU A 179 10.19 -18.85 -0.30
C GLU A 179 10.18 -19.73 -1.56
N SER A 180 9.08 -20.44 -1.82
CA SER A 180 8.95 -21.27 -3.03
C SER A 180 9.04 -20.46 -4.32
N ALA A 181 8.45 -19.25 -4.34
CA ALA A 181 8.56 -18.33 -5.46
C ALA A 181 10.00 -17.85 -5.68
N LEU A 182 10.77 -17.61 -4.61
CA LEU A 182 12.18 -17.25 -4.73
C LEU A 182 13.02 -18.41 -5.31
N GLU A 183 12.80 -19.63 -4.85
CA GLU A 183 13.50 -20.79 -5.42
C GLU A 183 13.16 -21.01 -6.90
N PHE A 184 11.90 -20.76 -7.29
CA PHE A 184 11.53 -20.75 -8.71
C PHE A 184 12.26 -19.65 -9.48
N ALA A 185 12.33 -18.42 -8.95
CA ALA A 185 13.07 -17.32 -9.60
C ALA A 185 14.55 -17.61 -9.74
N LYS A 186 15.19 -18.27 -8.76
CA LYS A 186 16.57 -18.72 -8.83
C LYS A 186 16.79 -19.78 -9.94
N LYS A 187 15.86 -20.73 -10.04
CA LYS A 187 15.88 -21.73 -11.10
C LYS A 187 15.79 -21.08 -12.47
N LEU A 188 14.83 -20.17 -12.65
CA LEU A 188 14.63 -19.43 -13.89
C LEU A 188 15.89 -18.60 -14.26
N SER A 189 16.53 -17.96 -13.28
CA SER A 189 17.80 -17.23 -13.49
C SER A 189 18.90 -18.14 -14.01
N LYS A 190 19.03 -19.35 -13.48
CA LYS A 190 20.02 -20.34 -13.96
C LYS A 190 19.74 -20.82 -15.37
N GLU A 191 18.46 -21.03 -15.70
CA GLU A 191 18.04 -21.53 -17.02
C GLU A 191 18.18 -20.46 -18.12
N THR A 192 17.90 -19.21 -17.81
CA THR A 192 17.92 -18.10 -18.78
C THR A 192 19.25 -17.37 -18.83
N GLY A 193 20.09 -17.51 -17.81
CA GLY A 193 21.31 -16.70 -17.65
C GLY A 193 21.04 -15.25 -17.21
N TYR A 194 19.79 -14.89 -16.96
CA TYR A 194 19.44 -13.54 -16.50
C TYR A 194 19.77 -13.34 -15.03
N GLU A 195 20.27 -12.14 -14.70
CA GLU A 195 20.60 -11.78 -13.32
C GLU A 195 19.32 -11.69 -12.47
N LEU A 196 19.28 -12.40 -11.34
CA LEU A 196 18.18 -12.30 -10.37
C LEU A 196 18.42 -11.10 -9.45
N LEU A 197 17.51 -10.13 -9.52
CA LEU A 197 17.49 -8.93 -8.71
C LEU A 197 16.34 -9.00 -7.72
N MET A 198 16.64 -8.91 -6.44
CA MET A 198 15.62 -8.86 -5.40
C MET A 198 15.32 -7.40 -5.04
N LEU A 199 14.13 -6.96 -5.39
CA LEU A 199 13.56 -5.72 -4.89
C LEU A 199 12.88 -6.02 -3.56
N TRP A 200 13.24 -5.28 -2.52
CA TRP A 200 13.12 -5.81 -1.21
C TRP A 200 12.31 -4.96 -0.23
N ASP A 201 11.56 -5.66 0.63
CA ASP A 201 10.95 -5.14 1.85
C ASP A 201 11.78 -5.53 3.09
N GLN A 202 12.47 -4.61 3.61
CA GLN A 202 13.12 -4.37 4.92
C GLN A 202 13.90 -5.43 5.70
N GLU A 203 13.74 -6.76 5.58
CA GLU A 203 14.35 -7.67 6.58
C GLU A 203 15.26 -8.80 6.06
N THR A 204 15.38 -9.02 4.78
CA THR A 204 15.86 -10.29 4.23
C THR A 204 17.26 -10.34 3.62
N TRP A 205 17.94 -9.23 3.36
CA TRP A 205 19.23 -9.25 2.66
C TRP A 205 20.31 -10.07 3.36
N PHE A 206 20.25 -10.24 4.67
CA PHE A 206 21.15 -11.14 5.38
C PHE A 206 20.79 -12.61 5.19
N LYS A 207 19.54 -12.93 4.88
CA LYS A 207 19.05 -14.29 4.68
C LYS A 207 19.34 -14.82 3.27
N TYR A 208 19.31 -13.92 2.27
CA TYR A 208 19.45 -14.29 0.86
C TYR A 208 20.69 -13.64 0.25
N ARG A 209 21.89 -14.04 0.76
CA ARG A 209 23.18 -13.50 0.31
C ARG A 209 23.56 -13.91 -1.10
N ASP A 210 22.93 -14.92 -1.64
CA ASP A 210 23.11 -15.50 -2.97
C ASP A 210 22.31 -14.76 -4.06
N VAL A 211 21.55 -13.73 -3.69
CA VAL A 211 20.77 -12.92 -4.62
C VAL A 211 21.20 -11.45 -4.51
N LYS A 212 21.30 -10.78 -5.64
CA LYS A 212 21.61 -9.35 -5.66
C LYS A 212 20.44 -8.50 -5.21
N HIS A 213 20.64 -7.74 -4.15
CA HIS A 213 19.61 -6.89 -3.57
C HIS A 213 19.66 -5.47 -4.12
N ILE A 214 18.44 -4.92 -4.38
CA ILE A 214 18.26 -3.51 -4.71
C ILE A 214 17.63 -2.85 -3.49
N GLY A 215 18.39 -2.00 -2.81
CA GLY A 215 17.96 -1.29 -1.60
C GLY A 215 17.58 0.16 -1.86
N ALA A 216 16.96 0.79 -0.86
CA ALA A 216 16.62 2.23 -0.84
C ALA A 216 15.86 2.74 -2.08
N VAL A 217 14.97 1.91 -2.64
CA VAL A 217 14.19 2.21 -3.84
C VAL A 217 13.01 3.14 -3.47
N GLY A 218 12.90 4.26 -4.17
CA GLY A 218 11.74 5.15 -4.14
C GLY A 218 10.71 4.80 -5.23
N PRO A 219 9.57 5.53 -5.33
CA PRO A 219 8.54 5.22 -6.31
C PRO A 219 9.02 5.29 -7.76
N ALA A 220 9.78 6.32 -8.14
CA ALA A 220 10.29 6.48 -9.49
C ALA A 220 11.27 5.36 -9.89
N GLU A 221 12.15 4.95 -8.97
CA GLU A 221 13.05 3.83 -9.22
C GLU A 221 12.32 2.48 -9.21
N PHE A 222 11.26 2.33 -8.42
CA PHE A 222 10.40 1.13 -8.49
C PHE A 222 9.80 0.95 -9.89
N LEU A 223 9.21 2.03 -10.42
CA LEU A 223 8.69 2.04 -11.80
C LEU A 223 9.78 1.76 -12.84
N GLN A 224 10.99 2.33 -12.65
CA GLN A 224 12.15 2.07 -13.49
C GLN A 224 12.50 0.58 -13.57
N TRP A 225 12.51 -0.12 -12.43
CA TRP A 225 12.82 -1.55 -12.38
C TRP A 225 11.72 -2.44 -12.97
N ILE A 226 10.46 -1.98 -12.97
CA ILE A 226 9.37 -2.68 -13.64
C ILE A 226 9.40 -2.45 -15.15
N ALA A 227 9.87 -1.28 -15.60
CA ALA A 227 9.89 -0.88 -17.00
C ALA A 227 11.11 -1.41 -17.80
N GLY A 228 12.17 -1.81 -17.11
CA GLY A 228 13.41 -2.35 -17.70
C GLY A 228 13.37 -3.85 -17.93
#